data_660964b06d2bd804784946bed40b4c41
#
_entry.id   660964b06d2bd804784946bed40b4c41
#
_cell.length_a   1.000
_cell.length_b   1.000
_cell.length_c   1.000
_cell.angle_alpha   90.00
_cell.angle_beta   90.00
_cell.angle_gamma   90.00
#
_symmetry.space_group_name_H-M   'P 1'
#
loop_
_entity.id
_entity.type
_entity.pdbx_description
1 polymer ?
#
loop_
_entity_poly.entity_id
_entity_poly.type
_entity_poly.pdbx_seq_one_letter_code
_entity_poly.pdbx_strand_id
1 'polypeptide(L)'
;MAPAQSRRDILKTLGLAGIGLSVANLPEFTLPALAQGETVVPFSDIPATFNANPSPTAVTRIYDIRKIDGPFTAPDQFFTTQHYGHPTVDLAAYRLKVSGMVTSPLSLSVDDLKKMNGRDLIAGFECSGNSPRLMQGFAGNGKWTGVPLRLVLDQAGVSRDAREFVFFGADKGPEEIEWRTQKFNVEQQFGRSLTREQALSGEPFLAWALNGQPLTVHQGSPLRLIVPGWYGVANVKWLSNIHVQAEPYMGKFQTRWYRTLREETIGGVTMPKETGVSKMRLKSVIARVATTGNKTHKVTGYVLNDGTPIRGVEVQVDGGQWQKATLSPDTSATYGWKLFTFDWTGATPGEHTLVSRVTDTNGAVQPTAADLASKKTFLEDNGQFPRKLTIA
;
A
#
# COMPACT_ATOMS: atom_id res chain seq x y z
N MET A 1 11.99 -40.10 -9.85
CA MET A 1 11.10 -39.05 -9.35
C MET A 1 11.43 -38.82 -7.88
N ALA A 2 12.10 -37.75 -7.54
CA ALA A 2 12.39 -37.37 -6.14
C ALA A 2 11.14 -36.71 -5.53
N PRO A 3 10.78 -36.99 -4.28
CA PRO A 3 9.60 -36.41 -3.65
C PRO A 3 9.82 -34.91 -3.42
N ALA A 4 8.80 -34.11 -3.66
CA ALA A 4 8.78 -32.67 -3.43
C ALA A 4 9.04 -32.39 -1.94
N GLN A 5 10.11 -31.66 -1.63
CA GLN A 5 10.41 -31.22 -0.27
C GLN A 5 9.36 -30.20 0.19
N SER A 6 8.83 -30.42 1.38
CA SER A 6 7.85 -29.51 1.99
C SER A 6 8.54 -28.20 2.41
N ARG A 7 7.81 -27.07 2.38
CA ARG A 7 8.29 -25.76 2.83
C ARG A 7 8.89 -25.79 4.25
N ARG A 8 8.48 -26.76 5.07
CA ARG A 8 8.99 -26.99 6.43
C ARG A 8 10.42 -27.51 6.44
N ASP A 9 10.83 -28.26 5.41
CA ASP A 9 12.17 -28.85 5.31
C ASP A 9 13.19 -27.82 4.80
N ILE A 10 12.76 -26.87 3.97
CA ILE A 10 13.61 -25.74 3.50
C ILE A 10 13.98 -24.79 4.66
N LEU A 11 13.05 -24.58 5.60
CA LEU A 11 13.30 -23.72 6.77
C LEU A 11 14.26 -24.36 7.78
N LYS A 12 14.37 -25.69 7.83
CA LYS A 12 15.31 -26.40 8.71
C LYS A 12 16.74 -26.39 8.18
N THR A 13 16.94 -26.29 6.88
CA THR A 13 18.27 -26.32 6.25
C THR A 13 18.98 -24.94 6.28
N LEU A 14 18.25 -23.84 6.53
CA LEU A 14 18.78 -22.48 6.65
C LEU A 14 19.12 -22.08 8.10
N GLY A 15 18.96 -22.98 9.06
CA GLY A 15 19.06 -22.72 10.50
C GLY A 15 20.45 -22.89 11.13
N LEU A 16 21.55 -22.95 10.37
CA LEU A 16 22.90 -23.14 10.91
C LEU A 16 23.91 -22.09 10.41
N ALA A 17 23.65 -20.83 10.63
CA ALA A 17 24.68 -19.79 10.71
C ALA A 17 24.21 -18.75 11.72
N GLY A 18 24.79 -18.80 12.94
CA GLY A 18 24.32 -18.02 14.06
C GLY A 18 24.48 -16.52 13.90
N ILE A 19 23.39 -15.83 14.10
CA ILE A 19 23.32 -14.54 14.81
C ILE A 19 22.02 -14.60 15.61
N GLY A 20 22.14 -14.66 16.95
CA GLY A 20 21.01 -14.67 17.85
C GLY A 20 20.25 -13.34 17.80
N LEU A 21 19.14 -13.34 17.11
CA LEU A 21 18.06 -12.39 17.28
C LEU A 21 16.87 -13.19 17.80
N SER A 22 16.45 -12.89 19.01
CA SER A 22 15.23 -13.42 19.61
C SER A 22 14.06 -13.08 18.67
N VAL A 23 13.65 -14.06 17.88
CA VAL A 23 12.37 -14.02 17.19
C VAL A 23 11.32 -14.14 18.30
N ALA A 24 10.78 -13.00 18.75
CA ALA A 24 9.57 -13.02 19.53
C ALA A 24 8.56 -13.83 18.73
N ASN A 25 7.95 -14.85 19.37
CA ASN A 25 6.92 -15.69 18.80
C ASN A 25 5.75 -14.80 18.33
N LEU A 26 5.80 -14.37 17.07
CA LEU A 26 4.61 -13.88 16.39
C LEU A 26 3.74 -15.11 16.19
N PRO A 27 2.48 -15.10 16.64
CA PRO A 27 1.57 -16.19 16.31
C PRO A 27 1.55 -16.35 14.80
N GLU A 28 1.75 -17.58 14.33
CA GLU A 28 1.63 -17.92 12.90
C GLU A 28 0.19 -17.63 12.46
N PHE A 29 -0.05 -16.41 12.01
CA PHE A 29 -1.29 -16.03 11.38
C PHE A 29 -1.22 -16.48 9.93
N THR A 30 -1.74 -17.63 9.67
CA THR A 30 -2.12 -18.07 8.33
C THR A 30 -3.61 -17.79 8.17
N LEU A 31 -3.99 -16.90 7.23
CA LEU A 31 -5.24 -17.18 6.53
C LEU A 31 -5.07 -18.61 6.00
N PRO A 32 -6.00 -19.51 6.26
CA PRO A 32 -5.82 -20.85 5.74
C PRO A 32 -5.62 -20.71 4.22
N ALA A 33 -4.44 -21.11 3.73
CA ALA A 33 -4.37 -21.69 2.39
C ALA A 33 -5.65 -22.49 2.24
N LEU A 34 -6.30 -22.46 1.07
CA LEU A 34 -7.52 -23.23 0.86
C LEU A 34 -7.42 -24.51 1.67
N ALA A 35 -8.28 -24.70 2.65
CA ALA A 35 -8.25 -25.91 3.47
C ALA A 35 -8.40 -27.10 2.53
N GLN A 36 -7.87 -28.24 2.90
CA GLN A 36 -7.96 -29.43 2.07
C GLN A 36 -9.44 -29.68 1.73
N GLY A 37 -9.79 -29.60 0.43
CA GLY A 37 -11.18 -29.73 -0.06
C GLY A 37 -11.91 -28.40 -0.32
N GLU A 38 -11.34 -27.24 0.00
CA GLU A 38 -11.92 -25.96 -0.39
C GLU A 38 -11.68 -25.67 -1.88
N THR A 39 -12.72 -25.19 -2.56
CA THR A 39 -12.66 -24.78 -3.96
C THR A 39 -13.04 -23.30 -4.08
N VAL A 40 -12.26 -22.54 -4.82
CA VAL A 40 -12.58 -21.11 -5.08
C VAL A 40 -13.81 -21.00 -5.96
N VAL A 41 -14.77 -20.19 -5.53
CA VAL A 41 -15.91 -19.77 -6.35
C VAL A 41 -15.45 -18.58 -7.20
N PRO A 42 -15.44 -18.68 -8.54
CA PRO A 42 -14.98 -17.61 -9.39
C PRO A 42 -15.95 -16.42 -9.34
N PHE A 43 -15.38 -15.20 -9.33
CA PHE A 43 -16.18 -14.00 -9.52
C PHE A 43 -16.58 -13.85 -10.98
N SER A 44 -17.84 -13.46 -11.22
CA SER A 44 -18.37 -13.20 -12.55
C SER A 44 -18.17 -11.73 -13.02
N ASP A 45 -17.74 -10.85 -12.10
CA ASP A 45 -17.53 -9.41 -12.33
C ASP A 45 -16.07 -9.04 -12.64
N ILE A 46 -15.22 -10.01 -12.99
CA ILE A 46 -13.83 -9.74 -13.35
C ILE A 46 -13.76 -8.97 -14.66
N PRO A 47 -13.17 -7.75 -14.68
CA PRO A 47 -13.03 -7.00 -15.92
C PRO A 47 -12.19 -7.77 -16.96
N ALA A 48 -12.65 -7.78 -18.22
CA ALA A 48 -11.94 -8.46 -19.32
C ALA A 48 -10.49 -7.96 -19.52
N THR A 49 -10.22 -6.71 -19.10
CA THR A 49 -8.88 -6.09 -19.17
C THR A 49 -8.00 -6.39 -17.96
N PHE A 50 -8.55 -7.11 -16.96
CA PHE A 50 -7.76 -7.43 -15.77
C PHE A 50 -6.68 -8.47 -16.11
N ASN A 51 -5.42 -8.12 -15.83
CA ASN A 51 -4.26 -8.98 -16.03
C ASN A 51 -3.29 -8.81 -14.85
N ALA A 52 -3.33 -9.74 -13.92
CA ALA A 52 -2.48 -9.72 -12.74
C ALA A 52 -1.04 -10.13 -13.10
N ASN A 53 -0.08 -9.27 -12.77
CA ASN A 53 1.35 -9.54 -12.95
C ASN A 53 1.69 -10.15 -14.33
N PRO A 54 1.33 -9.48 -15.43
CA PRO A 54 1.28 -10.06 -16.77
C PRO A 54 2.65 -10.54 -17.30
N SER A 55 3.73 -9.96 -16.81
CA SER A 55 5.10 -10.32 -17.21
C SER A 55 6.10 -9.92 -16.12
N PRO A 56 7.18 -10.68 -15.91
CA PRO A 56 8.27 -10.29 -15.01
C PRO A 56 8.92 -8.95 -15.38
N THR A 57 8.88 -8.58 -16.66
CA THR A 57 9.43 -7.32 -17.18
C THR A 57 8.41 -6.18 -17.21
N ALA A 58 7.15 -6.44 -16.89
CA ALA A 58 6.11 -5.42 -16.88
C ALA A 58 6.46 -4.29 -15.92
N VAL A 59 6.38 -3.06 -16.41
CA VAL A 59 6.62 -1.85 -15.63
C VAL A 59 5.52 -1.65 -14.59
N THR A 60 4.30 -2.03 -14.92
CA THR A 60 3.13 -2.01 -14.02
C THR A 60 2.73 -3.44 -13.67
N ARG A 61 2.55 -3.70 -12.39
CA ARG A 61 2.13 -5.00 -11.86
C ARG A 61 0.92 -4.84 -10.97
N ILE A 62 -0.07 -5.69 -11.18
CA ILE A 62 -1.30 -5.76 -10.39
C ILE A 62 -1.25 -7.06 -9.59
N TYR A 63 -1.43 -6.96 -8.28
CA TYR A 63 -1.56 -8.15 -7.43
C TYR A 63 -2.93 -8.79 -7.62
N ASP A 64 -2.96 -10.10 -7.81
CA ASP A 64 -4.21 -10.85 -7.78
C ASP A 64 -4.63 -11.07 -6.31
N ILE A 65 -5.50 -10.21 -5.81
CA ILE A 65 -5.95 -10.25 -4.40
C ILE A 65 -6.65 -11.56 -4.03
N ARG A 66 -7.15 -12.33 -5.00
CA ARG A 66 -7.75 -13.65 -4.77
C ARG A 66 -6.73 -14.66 -4.24
N LYS A 67 -5.44 -14.38 -4.42
CA LYS A 67 -4.30 -15.19 -3.95
C LYS A 67 -3.79 -14.77 -2.56
N ILE A 68 -4.47 -13.86 -1.87
CA ILE A 68 -4.12 -13.54 -0.49
C ILE A 68 -4.18 -14.83 0.34
N ASP A 69 -3.04 -15.23 0.89
CA ASP A 69 -2.87 -16.47 1.68
C ASP A 69 -2.23 -16.22 3.04
N GLY A 70 -1.96 -14.94 3.38
CA GLY A 70 -1.32 -14.59 4.63
C GLY A 70 -1.22 -13.08 4.86
N PRO A 71 -0.55 -12.68 5.95
CA PRO A 71 -0.42 -11.29 6.33
C PRO A 71 0.45 -10.48 5.38
N PHE A 72 1.35 -11.11 4.61
CA PHE A 72 2.29 -10.42 3.74
C PHE A 72 2.11 -10.81 2.28
N THR A 73 2.12 -9.83 1.41
CA THR A 73 2.21 -10.03 -0.04
C THR A 73 3.61 -10.50 -0.41
N ALA A 74 3.72 -11.60 -1.15
CA ALA A 74 5.01 -12.09 -1.63
C ALA A 74 5.75 -11.00 -2.43
N PRO A 75 7.08 -10.84 -2.30
CA PRO A 75 7.82 -9.75 -2.93
C PRO A 75 7.67 -9.69 -4.46
N ASP A 76 7.60 -10.83 -5.13
CA ASP A 76 7.37 -10.95 -6.57
C ASP A 76 5.92 -10.64 -6.99
N GLN A 77 4.98 -10.68 -6.05
CA GLN A 77 3.55 -10.39 -6.25
C GLN A 77 3.18 -8.95 -5.82
N PHE A 78 4.05 -8.26 -5.08
CA PHE A 78 3.75 -6.92 -4.62
C PHE A 78 3.51 -5.99 -5.81
N PHE A 79 2.41 -5.22 -5.77
CA PHE A 79 2.05 -4.34 -6.87
C PHE A 79 3.12 -3.26 -7.12
N THR A 80 3.20 -2.79 -8.34
CA THR A 80 4.03 -1.64 -8.69
C THR A 80 3.42 -0.85 -9.83
N THR A 81 3.54 0.47 -9.74
CA THR A 81 3.24 1.43 -10.79
C THR A 81 4.16 2.63 -10.62
N GLN A 82 4.53 3.28 -11.71
CA GLN A 82 5.40 4.45 -11.74
C GLN A 82 5.12 5.29 -12.99
N HIS A 83 5.64 6.52 -13.02
CA HIS A 83 5.37 7.46 -14.10
C HIS A 83 6.45 7.48 -15.18
N TYR A 84 7.72 7.26 -14.81
CA TYR A 84 8.87 7.40 -15.70
C TYR A 84 9.60 6.08 -16.01
N GLY A 85 8.96 4.95 -15.72
CA GLY A 85 9.58 3.64 -15.87
C GLY A 85 10.54 3.29 -14.72
N HIS A 86 11.37 2.28 -14.92
CA HIS A 86 12.37 1.86 -13.95
C HIS A 86 13.69 2.55 -14.26
N PRO A 87 14.27 3.34 -13.34
CA PRO A 87 15.59 3.92 -13.55
C PRO A 87 16.67 2.84 -13.43
N THR A 88 17.77 3.04 -14.15
CA THR A 88 19.00 2.29 -13.91
C THR A 88 19.74 2.94 -12.74
N VAL A 89 19.93 2.20 -11.65
CA VAL A 89 20.66 2.66 -10.48
C VAL A 89 21.92 1.82 -10.33
N ASP A 90 23.09 2.46 -10.36
CA ASP A 90 24.36 1.81 -10.01
C ASP A 90 24.40 1.58 -8.50
N LEU A 91 24.24 0.32 -8.08
CA LEU A 91 24.18 -0.05 -6.67
C LEU A 91 25.50 0.19 -5.92
N ALA A 92 26.64 0.09 -6.60
CA ALA A 92 27.96 0.32 -6.00
C ALA A 92 28.22 1.80 -5.75
N ALA A 93 27.83 2.65 -6.69
CA ALA A 93 27.97 4.09 -6.60
C ALA A 93 26.81 4.77 -5.87
N TYR A 94 25.74 4.04 -5.54
CA TYR A 94 24.54 4.62 -4.93
C TYR A 94 24.85 5.34 -3.62
N ARG A 95 24.33 6.57 -3.50
CA ARG A 95 24.33 7.37 -2.26
C ARG A 95 23.01 8.11 -2.11
N LEU A 96 22.38 7.97 -0.94
CA LEU A 96 21.31 8.86 -0.53
C LEU A 96 21.91 10.21 -0.14
N LYS A 97 21.48 11.27 -0.81
CA LYS A 97 21.87 12.65 -0.47
C LYS A 97 20.84 13.27 0.46
N VAL A 98 21.31 13.99 1.48
CA VAL A 98 20.48 14.86 2.31
C VAL A 98 21.06 16.27 2.23
N SER A 99 20.27 17.25 1.83
CA SER A 99 20.72 18.58 1.46
C SER A 99 19.69 19.66 1.82
N GLY A 100 20.02 20.92 1.55
CA GLY A 100 19.18 22.09 1.82
C GLY A 100 19.40 22.63 3.22
N MET A 101 18.32 22.91 3.95
CA MET A 101 18.36 23.52 5.29
C MET A 101 18.79 22.53 6.38
N VAL A 102 20.03 22.03 6.26
CA VAL A 102 20.69 21.13 7.21
C VAL A 102 22.08 21.68 7.57
N THR A 103 22.54 21.44 8.79
CA THR A 103 23.88 21.87 9.24
C THR A 103 24.98 20.96 8.70
N SER A 104 24.67 19.68 8.45
CA SER A 104 25.60 18.66 7.99
C SER A 104 24.98 17.88 6.81
N PRO A 105 25.18 18.34 5.56
CA PRO A 105 24.74 17.59 4.39
C PRO A 105 25.31 16.16 4.39
N LEU A 106 24.48 15.17 4.05
CA LEU A 106 24.86 13.76 4.10
C LEU A 106 24.94 13.14 2.70
N SER A 107 25.81 12.13 2.59
CA SER A 107 25.91 11.26 1.41
C SER A 107 26.12 9.83 1.93
N LEU A 108 25.02 9.05 2.02
CA LEU A 108 24.98 7.76 2.72
C LEU A 108 24.81 6.61 1.74
N SER A 109 25.63 5.59 1.86
CA SER A 109 25.39 4.29 1.23
C SER A 109 24.28 3.53 2.00
N VAL A 110 23.75 2.47 1.41
CA VAL A 110 22.82 1.57 2.13
C VAL A 110 23.52 0.93 3.33
N ASP A 111 24.82 0.64 3.24
CA ASP A 111 25.56 0.04 4.35
C ASP A 111 25.78 1.04 5.49
N ASP A 112 25.86 2.33 5.21
CA ASP A 112 25.87 3.34 6.28
C ASP A 112 24.52 3.41 7.01
N LEU A 113 23.41 3.30 6.27
CA LEU A 113 22.07 3.23 6.86
C LEU A 113 21.90 1.96 7.72
N LYS A 114 22.43 0.81 7.29
CA LYS A 114 22.38 -0.45 8.05
C LYS A 114 23.15 -0.41 9.37
N LYS A 115 24.15 0.47 9.51
CA LYS A 115 24.87 0.70 10.77
C LYS A 115 24.06 1.51 11.79
N MET A 116 22.99 2.18 11.36
CA MET A 116 22.09 2.89 12.25
C MET A 116 21.17 1.89 12.99
N ASN A 117 20.44 2.38 13.99
CA ASN A 117 19.49 1.56 14.75
C ASN A 117 18.24 1.26 13.89
N GLY A 118 18.38 0.26 13.01
CA GLY A 118 17.33 -0.22 12.13
C GLY A 118 16.32 -1.11 12.84
N ARG A 119 15.15 -1.28 12.20
CA ARG A 119 14.08 -2.15 12.68
C ARG A 119 13.21 -2.66 11.51
N ASP A 120 12.27 -3.53 11.82
CA ASP A 120 11.20 -3.89 10.92
C ASP A 120 9.98 -2.99 11.14
N LEU A 121 9.26 -2.72 10.06
CA LEU A 121 7.99 -1.99 10.03
C LEU A 121 6.99 -2.79 9.18
N ILE A 122 5.85 -3.16 9.76
CA ILE A 122 4.74 -3.74 8.99
C ILE A 122 3.85 -2.61 8.50
N ALA A 123 3.77 -2.47 7.18
CA ALA A 123 2.91 -1.48 6.54
C ALA A 123 2.38 -1.99 5.20
N GLY A 124 1.06 -1.85 5.03
CA GLY A 124 0.37 -2.01 3.77
C GLY A 124 0.01 -0.66 3.18
N PHE A 125 -0.11 -0.61 1.86
CA PHE A 125 -0.61 0.57 1.17
C PHE A 125 -1.21 0.18 -0.18
N GLU A 126 -2.02 1.09 -0.71
CA GLU A 126 -2.54 0.99 -2.07
C GLU A 126 -2.20 2.23 -2.91
N CYS A 127 -2.24 2.09 -4.23
CA CYS A 127 -2.23 3.24 -5.12
C CYS A 127 -3.54 4.02 -4.96
N SER A 128 -3.48 5.34 -4.93
CA SER A 128 -4.70 6.17 -4.86
C SER A 128 -5.61 6.04 -6.10
N GLY A 129 -5.09 5.52 -7.20
CA GLY A 129 -5.86 5.15 -8.40
C GLY A 129 -6.34 3.69 -8.42
N ASN A 130 -6.22 2.97 -7.29
CA ASN A 130 -6.74 1.61 -7.18
C ASN A 130 -8.27 1.61 -7.34
N SER A 131 -8.80 0.69 -8.15
CA SER A 131 -10.20 0.74 -8.56
C SER A 131 -10.76 -0.66 -8.87
N PRO A 132 -12.09 -0.80 -9.03
CA PRO A 132 -12.71 -2.04 -9.48
C PRO A 132 -12.15 -2.60 -10.78
N ARG A 133 -11.76 -1.74 -11.73
CA ARG A 133 -11.15 -2.16 -13.01
C ARG A 133 -9.85 -2.92 -12.84
N LEU A 134 -9.16 -2.69 -11.73
CA LEU A 134 -7.90 -3.34 -11.35
C LEU A 134 -8.14 -4.45 -10.33
N MET A 135 -9.38 -4.88 -10.14
CA MET A 135 -9.78 -5.84 -9.10
C MET A 135 -9.29 -5.44 -7.70
N GLN A 136 -9.09 -4.14 -7.45
CA GLN A 136 -8.47 -3.59 -6.24
C GLN A 136 -7.02 -4.11 -6.01
N GLY A 137 -6.35 -4.53 -7.07
CA GLY A 137 -5.05 -5.23 -7.01
C GLY A 137 -3.83 -4.30 -6.93
N PHE A 138 -4.01 -2.97 -6.94
CA PHE A 138 -2.94 -2.03 -6.60
C PHE A 138 -2.84 -1.84 -5.09
N ALA A 139 -2.80 -2.93 -4.36
CA ALA A 139 -2.64 -2.99 -2.92
C ALA A 139 -1.65 -4.09 -2.52
N GLY A 140 -1.00 -3.93 -1.39
CA GLY A 140 -0.10 -4.93 -0.82
C GLY A 140 0.27 -4.59 0.61
N ASN A 141 0.69 -5.61 1.36
CA ASN A 141 1.17 -5.49 2.73
C ASN A 141 2.52 -6.18 2.88
N GLY A 142 3.44 -5.58 3.61
CA GLY A 142 4.77 -6.14 3.77
C GLY A 142 5.43 -5.78 5.10
N LYS A 143 6.43 -6.58 5.44
CA LYS A 143 7.37 -6.30 6.51
C LYS A 143 8.61 -5.66 5.89
N TRP A 144 8.74 -4.35 6.10
CA TRP A 144 9.83 -3.53 5.58
C TRP A 144 10.98 -3.48 6.58
N THR A 145 12.18 -3.82 6.14
CA THR A 145 13.38 -3.68 6.97
C THR A 145 14.14 -2.42 6.57
N GLY A 146 14.49 -1.60 7.55
CA GLY A 146 15.10 -0.32 7.29
C GLY A 146 15.40 0.49 8.54
N VAL A 147 15.42 1.81 8.40
CA VAL A 147 15.72 2.76 9.47
C VAL A 147 14.67 3.87 9.53
N PRO A 148 14.26 4.34 10.73
CA PRO A 148 13.41 5.52 10.83
C PRO A 148 14.07 6.73 10.16
N LEU A 149 13.31 7.44 9.32
CA LEU A 149 13.77 8.66 8.64
C LEU A 149 14.33 9.68 9.65
N ARG A 150 13.70 9.78 10.81
CA ARG A 150 14.09 10.70 11.88
C ARG A 150 15.57 10.60 12.24
N LEU A 151 16.15 9.39 12.34
CA LEU A 151 17.56 9.20 12.69
C LEU A 151 18.50 9.81 11.64
N VAL A 152 18.15 9.72 10.36
CA VAL A 152 18.92 10.34 9.28
C VAL A 152 18.82 11.87 9.33
N LEU A 153 17.62 12.39 9.59
CA LEU A 153 17.38 13.82 9.68
C LEU A 153 18.05 14.45 10.93
N ASP A 154 18.07 13.73 12.05
CA ASP A 154 18.77 14.17 13.26
C ASP A 154 20.28 14.24 13.02
N GLN A 155 20.87 13.24 12.31
CA GLN A 155 22.27 13.29 11.92
C GLN A 155 22.61 14.44 10.97
N ALA A 156 21.68 14.78 10.05
CA ALA A 156 21.83 15.91 9.14
C ALA A 156 21.75 17.27 9.84
N GLY A 157 21.13 17.34 11.02
CA GLY A 157 20.97 18.58 11.76
C GLY A 157 20.01 19.55 11.06
N VAL A 158 18.73 19.20 10.99
CA VAL A 158 17.70 19.99 10.31
C VAL A 158 17.50 21.35 10.97
N SER A 159 17.55 22.43 10.18
CA SER A 159 17.27 23.80 10.63
C SER A 159 15.87 23.91 11.26
N ARG A 160 15.74 24.80 12.26
CA ARG A 160 14.44 25.10 12.90
C ARG A 160 13.46 25.76 11.94
N ASP A 161 13.95 26.48 10.95
CA ASP A 161 13.15 27.19 9.94
C ASP A 161 12.71 26.29 8.78
N ALA A 162 13.21 25.05 8.70
CA ALA A 162 12.78 24.09 7.71
C ALA A 162 11.30 23.71 7.89
N ARG A 163 10.53 23.74 6.81
CA ARG A 163 9.08 23.44 6.81
C ARG A 163 8.69 22.27 5.94
N GLU A 164 9.46 22.03 4.88
CA GLU A 164 9.13 21.04 3.84
C GLU A 164 10.33 20.12 3.61
N PHE A 165 10.05 18.84 3.47
CA PHE A 165 11.04 17.79 3.22
C PHE A 165 10.67 17.10 1.92
N VAL A 166 11.44 17.31 0.88
CA VAL A 166 11.18 16.79 -0.47
C VAL A 166 12.00 15.53 -0.71
N PHE A 167 11.33 14.46 -1.08
CA PHE A 167 11.92 13.17 -1.38
C PHE A 167 11.89 12.95 -2.89
N PHE A 168 13.07 12.80 -3.51
CA PHE A 168 13.19 12.58 -4.95
C PHE A 168 13.60 11.13 -5.25
N GLY A 169 12.84 10.47 -6.13
CA GLY A 169 13.23 9.21 -6.75
C GLY A 169 14.30 9.42 -7.82
N ALA A 170 15.00 8.38 -8.23
CA ALA A 170 15.92 8.45 -9.35
C ALA A 170 15.20 8.43 -10.72
N ASP A 171 13.91 8.10 -10.74
CA ASP A 171 13.08 8.07 -11.93
C ASP A 171 12.73 9.49 -12.39
N LYS A 172 12.90 9.72 -13.70
CA LYS A 172 12.68 11.01 -14.34
C LYS A 172 12.30 10.82 -15.81
N GLY A 173 11.66 11.82 -16.36
CA GLY A 173 11.24 11.78 -17.76
C GLY A 173 10.80 13.14 -18.29
N PRO A 174 10.57 13.24 -19.59
CA PRO A 174 10.13 14.47 -20.23
C PRO A 174 8.68 14.81 -19.81
N GLU A 175 8.45 16.08 -19.56
CA GLU A 175 7.15 16.63 -19.23
C GLU A 175 6.92 17.94 -19.95
N GLU A 176 5.72 18.12 -20.48
CA GLU A 176 5.25 19.40 -20.98
C GLU A 176 4.50 20.11 -19.85
N ILE A 177 4.97 21.28 -19.46
CA ILE A 177 4.30 22.15 -18.50
C ILE A 177 3.64 23.30 -19.28
N GLU A 178 2.33 23.39 -19.17
CA GLU A 178 1.58 24.51 -19.69
C GLU A 178 1.40 25.60 -18.62
N TRP A 179 1.75 26.83 -18.97
CA TRP A 179 1.49 28.01 -18.18
C TRP A 179 0.83 29.07 -19.05
N ARG A 180 -0.47 29.29 -18.84
CA ARG A 180 -1.33 30.12 -19.70
C ARG A 180 -1.32 29.54 -21.14
N THR A 181 -0.77 30.28 -22.09
CA THR A 181 -0.65 29.89 -23.52
C THR A 181 0.73 29.37 -23.90
N GLN A 182 1.65 29.30 -22.94
CA GLN A 182 3.03 28.86 -23.19
C GLN A 182 3.23 27.43 -22.72
N LYS A 183 4.04 26.70 -23.46
CA LYS A 183 4.40 25.30 -23.17
C LYS A 183 5.91 25.18 -23.01
N PHE A 184 6.31 24.51 -21.92
CA PHE A 184 7.70 24.30 -21.55
C PHE A 184 7.98 22.79 -21.44
N ASN A 185 8.97 22.31 -22.20
CA ASN A 185 9.47 20.95 -22.04
C ASN A 185 10.57 20.94 -20.98
N VAL A 186 10.37 20.12 -19.95
CA VAL A 186 11.32 19.96 -18.84
C VAL A 186 11.58 18.49 -18.58
N GLU A 187 12.76 18.15 -18.08
CA GLU A 187 12.99 16.85 -17.47
C GLU A 187 12.48 16.89 -16.02
N GLN A 188 11.38 16.19 -15.75
CA GLN A 188 10.77 16.15 -14.44
C GLN A 188 11.24 14.90 -13.70
N GLN A 189 11.79 15.09 -12.52
CA GLN A 189 12.09 14.01 -11.57
C GLN A 189 10.86 13.73 -10.69
N PHE A 190 10.60 12.46 -10.38
CA PHE A 190 9.55 12.12 -9.42
C PHE A 190 9.90 12.67 -8.05
N GLY A 191 8.97 13.39 -7.43
CA GLY A 191 9.16 13.97 -6.10
C GLY A 191 7.85 14.09 -5.33
N ARG A 192 7.95 13.85 -4.02
CA ARG A 192 6.87 14.05 -3.04
C ARG A 192 7.46 14.70 -1.79
N SER A 193 6.64 15.43 -1.06
CA SER A 193 7.08 16.08 0.17
C SER A 193 6.24 15.70 1.37
N LEU A 194 6.85 15.86 2.53
CA LEU A 194 6.21 15.84 3.84
C LEU A 194 6.46 17.18 4.55
N THR A 195 5.50 17.60 5.35
CA THR A 195 5.69 18.73 6.26
C THR A 195 6.71 18.38 7.34
N ARG A 196 7.23 19.40 8.05
CA ARG A 196 8.13 19.19 9.18
C ARG A 196 7.56 18.22 10.22
N GLU A 197 6.30 18.42 10.61
CA GLU A 197 5.63 17.58 11.58
C GLU A 197 5.60 16.12 11.12
N GLN A 198 5.20 15.88 9.88
CA GLN A 198 5.12 14.54 9.30
C GLN A 198 6.50 13.87 9.17
N ALA A 199 7.50 14.58 8.64
CA ALA A 199 8.84 14.03 8.44
C ALA A 199 9.55 13.69 9.76
N LEU A 200 9.30 14.46 10.82
CA LEU A 200 9.92 14.30 12.13
C LEU A 200 9.06 13.52 13.14
N SER A 201 7.90 13.00 12.74
CA SER A 201 7.01 12.22 13.62
C SER A 201 7.65 10.91 14.13
N GLY A 202 8.68 10.40 13.45
CA GLY A 202 9.28 9.08 13.71
C GLY A 202 8.59 7.92 13.00
N GLU A 203 7.50 8.17 12.28
CA GLU A 203 6.77 7.17 11.49
C GLU A 203 7.39 6.90 10.12
N PRO A 204 7.79 7.94 9.31
CA PRO A 204 8.40 7.72 8.01
C PRO A 204 9.69 6.92 8.11
N PHE A 205 9.92 6.06 7.14
CA PHE A 205 10.88 4.98 7.23
C PHE A 205 11.63 4.80 5.91
N LEU A 206 12.94 4.58 5.97
CA LEU A 206 13.79 4.31 4.80
C LEU A 206 14.04 2.80 4.74
N ALA A 207 13.45 2.12 3.76
CA ALA A 207 13.50 0.67 3.64
C ALA A 207 14.45 0.21 2.55
N TRP A 208 15.23 -0.86 2.81
CA TRP A 208 16.12 -1.55 1.86
C TRP A 208 15.75 -3.02 1.65
N ALA A 209 14.78 -3.56 2.40
CA ALA A 209 14.32 -4.93 2.24
C ALA A 209 12.80 -5.03 2.46
N LEU A 210 12.19 -6.06 1.88
CA LEU A 210 10.78 -6.42 2.01
C LEU A 210 10.68 -7.92 2.33
N ASN A 211 9.98 -8.27 3.42
CA ASN A 211 9.78 -9.65 3.89
C ASN A 211 11.11 -10.45 4.00
N GLY A 212 12.18 -9.78 4.47
CA GLY A 212 13.50 -10.39 4.63
C GLY A 212 14.32 -10.53 3.35
N GLN A 213 13.84 -10.04 2.21
CA GLN A 213 14.54 -10.06 0.93
C GLN A 213 14.96 -8.65 0.51
N PRO A 214 16.13 -8.44 -0.11
CA PRO A 214 16.49 -7.16 -0.69
C PRO A 214 15.42 -6.65 -1.64
N LEU A 215 15.24 -5.33 -1.72
CA LEU A 215 14.29 -4.74 -2.67
C LEU A 215 14.68 -5.08 -4.11
N THR A 216 13.70 -5.41 -4.92
CA THR A 216 13.85 -5.50 -6.38
C THR A 216 13.72 -4.11 -7.03
N VAL A 217 14.05 -4.00 -8.32
CA VAL A 217 13.83 -2.76 -9.07
C VAL A 217 12.37 -2.31 -9.01
N HIS A 218 11.41 -3.24 -9.04
CA HIS A 218 9.98 -2.94 -8.94
C HIS A 218 9.58 -2.31 -7.62
N GLN A 219 10.28 -2.65 -6.54
CA GLN A 219 10.03 -2.16 -5.19
C GLN A 219 10.82 -0.90 -4.86
N GLY A 220 11.73 -0.46 -5.75
CA GLY A 220 12.51 0.76 -5.58
C GLY A 220 13.92 0.53 -5.02
N SER A 221 14.56 -0.61 -5.37
CA SER A 221 15.97 -0.89 -5.02
C SER A 221 16.90 0.28 -5.41
N PRO A 222 17.92 0.63 -4.58
CA PRO A 222 18.32 -0.05 -3.36
C PRO A 222 17.61 0.48 -2.10
N LEU A 223 16.94 1.63 -2.18
CA LEU A 223 16.31 2.31 -1.05
C LEU A 223 14.99 2.97 -1.46
N ARG A 224 14.01 2.90 -0.58
CA ARG A 224 12.74 3.60 -0.75
C ARG A 224 12.27 4.27 0.53
N LEU A 225 11.44 5.29 0.38
CA LEU A 225 10.66 5.85 1.47
C LEU A 225 9.39 5.01 1.69
N ILE A 226 9.05 4.77 2.94
CA ILE A 226 7.74 4.28 3.39
C ILE A 226 7.15 5.34 4.31
N VAL A 227 5.94 5.80 3.99
CA VAL A 227 5.13 6.70 4.83
C VAL A 227 3.93 5.88 5.29
N PRO A 228 3.97 5.30 6.50
CA PRO A 228 2.93 4.40 6.98
C PRO A 228 1.55 5.07 6.99
N GLY A 229 0.52 4.35 6.59
CA GLY A 229 -0.84 4.85 6.53
C GLY A 229 -1.15 5.79 5.36
N TRP A 230 -0.18 6.04 4.44
CA TRP A 230 -0.36 6.89 3.27
C TRP A 230 -0.48 6.08 1.98
N TYR A 231 -1.17 6.65 0.99
CA TYR A 231 -1.22 6.07 -0.36
C TYR A 231 0.16 5.89 -0.99
N GLY A 232 0.27 4.93 -1.90
CA GLY A 232 1.50 4.53 -2.56
C GLY A 232 2.32 5.67 -3.16
N VAL A 233 1.68 6.76 -3.60
CA VAL A 233 2.36 7.92 -4.18
C VAL A 233 3.31 8.62 -3.21
N ALA A 234 3.06 8.55 -1.90
CA ALA A 234 3.96 9.10 -0.88
C ALA A 234 5.19 8.19 -0.63
N ASN A 235 5.11 6.93 -0.98
CA ASN A 235 6.13 5.92 -0.73
C ASN A 235 7.16 5.90 -1.87
N VAL A 236 8.01 6.94 -1.93
CA VAL A 236 8.95 7.19 -3.04
C VAL A 236 9.93 6.04 -3.23
N LYS A 237 9.97 5.48 -4.44
CA LYS A 237 10.89 4.43 -4.87
C LYS A 237 12.22 5.00 -5.36
N TRP A 238 13.27 4.18 -5.38
CA TRP A 238 14.61 4.57 -5.85
C TRP A 238 15.06 5.90 -5.25
N LEU A 239 14.81 6.06 -3.94
CA LEU A 239 15.05 7.31 -3.24
C LEU A 239 16.51 7.75 -3.39
N SER A 240 16.73 8.92 -3.99
CA SER A 240 18.06 9.42 -4.31
C SER A 240 18.45 10.68 -3.54
N ASN A 241 17.46 11.51 -3.18
CA ASN A 241 17.72 12.76 -2.49
C ASN A 241 16.58 13.11 -1.52
N ILE A 242 16.94 13.66 -0.37
CA ILE A 242 16.07 14.33 0.58
C ILE A 242 16.52 15.79 0.63
N HIS A 243 15.68 16.70 0.13
CA HIS A 243 15.97 18.14 0.14
C HIS A 243 15.09 18.83 1.17
N VAL A 244 15.73 19.54 2.10
CA VAL A 244 15.06 20.25 3.20
C VAL A 244 14.96 21.72 2.86
N GLN A 245 13.76 22.31 2.90
CA GLN A 245 13.51 23.69 2.47
C GLN A 245 12.45 24.39 3.34
N ALA A 246 12.36 25.71 3.21
CA ALA A 246 11.36 26.53 3.90
C ALA A 246 10.06 26.66 3.08
N GLU A 247 10.17 26.73 1.76
CA GLU A 247 9.05 26.96 0.85
C GLU A 247 8.28 25.65 0.57
N PRO A 248 6.96 25.72 0.34
CA PRO A 248 6.16 24.57 -0.09
C PRO A 248 6.67 24.00 -1.42
N TYR A 249 6.76 22.67 -1.50
CA TYR A 249 7.12 21.98 -2.73
C TYR A 249 5.94 21.90 -3.70
N MET A 250 6.12 22.48 -4.90
CA MET A 250 5.09 22.62 -5.93
C MET A 250 5.25 21.63 -7.10
N GLY A 251 5.92 20.49 -6.88
CA GLY A 251 6.14 19.51 -7.93
C GLY A 251 4.84 18.86 -8.46
N LYS A 252 4.90 18.35 -9.70
CA LYS A 252 3.77 17.78 -10.43
C LYS A 252 2.97 16.76 -9.58
N PHE A 253 3.68 15.80 -8.98
CA PHE A 253 3.06 14.71 -8.22
C PHE A 253 2.64 15.13 -6.80
N GLN A 254 2.95 16.34 -6.38
CA GLN A 254 2.50 16.93 -5.11
C GLN A 254 1.23 17.75 -5.29
N THR A 255 1.16 18.61 -6.29
CA THR A 255 0.15 19.66 -6.38
C THR A 255 -0.76 19.59 -7.61
N ARG A 256 -0.32 18.98 -8.73
CA ARG A 256 -1.09 18.99 -9.98
C ARG A 256 -1.80 17.67 -10.28
N TRP A 257 -1.18 16.52 -10.00
CA TRP A 257 -1.72 15.23 -10.42
C TRP A 257 -2.43 14.46 -9.31
N TYR A 258 -1.89 14.48 -8.10
CA TYR A 258 -2.44 13.72 -6.98
C TYR A 258 -3.27 14.60 -6.08
N ARG A 259 -4.46 14.97 -6.58
CA ARG A 259 -5.46 15.76 -5.86
C ARG A 259 -6.85 15.18 -6.05
N THR A 260 -7.67 15.31 -5.02
CA THR A 260 -9.08 14.93 -5.04
C THR A 260 -9.93 16.18 -5.02
N LEU A 261 -10.84 16.27 -5.99
CA LEU A 261 -11.84 17.33 -6.07
C LEU A 261 -13.19 16.76 -5.66
N ARG A 262 -13.81 17.37 -4.67
CA ARG A 262 -15.17 17.05 -4.20
C ARG A 262 -15.93 18.31 -3.86
N GLU A 263 -17.25 18.18 -3.73
CA GLU A 263 -18.07 19.24 -3.14
C GLU A 263 -18.10 19.07 -1.63
N GLU A 264 -18.02 20.18 -0.91
CA GLU A 264 -18.12 20.22 0.55
C GLU A 264 -19.03 21.39 0.95
N THR A 265 -19.92 21.17 1.91
CA THR A 265 -20.77 22.23 2.45
C THR A 265 -20.08 22.85 3.65
N ILE A 266 -19.70 24.12 3.54
CA ILE A 266 -19.03 24.89 4.58
C ILE A 266 -19.91 26.10 4.92
N GLY A 267 -20.34 26.20 6.17
CA GLY A 267 -21.24 27.28 6.59
C GLY A 267 -22.57 27.34 5.85
N GLY A 268 -23.09 26.19 5.41
CA GLY A 268 -24.34 26.10 4.63
C GLY A 268 -24.20 26.34 3.12
N VAL A 269 -22.99 26.62 2.63
CA VAL A 269 -22.69 26.83 1.20
C VAL A 269 -21.94 25.66 0.64
N THR A 270 -22.45 25.03 -0.41
CA THR A 270 -21.75 23.95 -1.13
C THR A 270 -20.75 24.55 -2.11
N MET A 271 -19.47 24.17 -1.95
CA MET A 271 -18.37 24.66 -2.78
C MET A 271 -17.40 23.54 -3.15
N PRO A 272 -16.67 23.66 -4.27
CA PRO A 272 -15.61 22.73 -4.62
C PRO A 272 -14.45 22.84 -3.64
N LYS A 273 -13.93 21.68 -3.20
CA LYS A 273 -12.75 21.55 -2.37
C LYS A 273 -11.74 20.64 -3.02
N GLU A 274 -10.52 21.14 -3.19
CA GLU A 274 -9.38 20.35 -3.63
C GLU A 274 -8.50 19.97 -2.42
N THR A 275 -8.09 18.70 -2.37
CA THR A 275 -7.16 18.20 -1.35
C THR A 275 -6.08 17.35 -2.00
N GLY A 276 -4.84 17.46 -1.53
CA GLY A 276 -3.76 16.57 -1.94
C GLY A 276 -3.99 15.14 -1.44
N VAL A 277 -3.70 14.16 -2.29
CA VAL A 277 -3.69 12.74 -1.88
C VAL A 277 -2.62 12.53 -0.83
N SER A 278 -2.99 11.95 0.31
CA SER A 278 -2.12 11.79 1.48
C SER A 278 -2.41 10.47 2.22
N LYS A 279 -3.07 10.52 3.37
CA LYS A 279 -3.46 9.35 4.16
C LYS A 279 -4.50 8.50 3.45
N MET A 280 -4.36 7.19 3.55
CA MET A 280 -5.33 6.25 2.99
C MET A 280 -6.70 6.42 3.63
N ARG A 281 -7.73 6.31 2.80
CA ARG A 281 -9.11 6.28 3.25
C ARG A 281 -9.48 4.88 3.74
N LEU A 282 -10.38 4.82 4.70
CA LEU A 282 -10.92 3.58 5.24
C LEU A 282 -11.60 2.76 4.13
N LYS A 283 -11.14 1.52 3.92
CA LYS A 283 -11.60 0.66 2.83
C LYS A 283 -11.52 -0.81 3.18
N SER A 284 -12.58 -1.57 2.93
CA SER A 284 -12.60 -3.03 2.92
C SER A 284 -12.90 -3.56 1.51
N VAL A 285 -12.35 -4.73 1.20
CA VAL A 285 -12.53 -5.39 -0.09
C VAL A 285 -12.68 -6.89 0.12
N ILE A 286 -13.68 -7.49 -0.51
CA ILE A 286 -13.80 -8.95 -0.61
C ILE A 286 -12.81 -9.43 -1.68
N ALA A 287 -11.91 -10.30 -1.27
CA ALA A 287 -10.82 -10.81 -2.12
C ALA A 287 -11.12 -12.19 -2.71
N ARG A 288 -11.79 -13.06 -1.95
CA ARG A 288 -12.06 -14.44 -2.36
C ARG A 288 -13.30 -15.00 -1.68
N VAL A 289 -13.99 -15.87 -2.39
CA VAL A 289 -15.01 -16.77 -1.85
C VAL A 289 -14.57 -18.20 -2.13
N ALA A 290 -14.61 -19.07 -1.12
CA ALA A 290 -14.30 -20.49 -1.26
C ALA A 290 -15.45 -21.33 -0.68
N THR A 291 -15.75 -22.48 -1.29
CA THR A 291 -16.74 -23.42 -0.78
C THR A 291 -16.06 -24.64 -0.16
N THR A 292 -16.60 -25.15 0.92
CA THR A 292 -16.18 -26.38 1.58
C THR A 292 -17.03 -27.60 1.17
N GLY A 293 -17.92 -27.44 0.20
CA GLY A 293 -18.78 -28.49 -0.31
C GLY A 293 -20.13 -28.69 0.42
N ASN A 294 -20.34 -28.02 1.57
CA ASN A 294 -21.54 -28.23 2.41
C ASN A 294 -22.48 -27.00 2.40
N LYS A 295 -22.68 -26.32 1.27
CA LYS A 295 -23.45 -25.07 1.17
C LYS A 295 -22.95 -23.94 2.10
N THR A 296 -21.75 -24.10 2.64
CA THR A 296 -21.05 -23.08 3.40
C THR A 296 -19.93 -22.50 2.55
N HIS A 297 -19.90 -21.20 2.45
CA HIS A 297 -18.90 -20.45 1.68
C HIS A 297 -18.13 -19.56 2.63
N LYS A 298 -16.81 -19.62 2.56
CA LYS A 298 -15.93 -18.71 3.31
C LYS A 298 -15.57 -17.52 2.45
N VAL A 299 -16.03 -16.36 2.85
CA VAL A 299 -15.66 -15.06 2.25
C VAL A 299 -14.41 -14.55 2.96
N THR A 300 -13.40 -14.15 2.21
CA THR A 300 -12.15 -13.61 2.74
C THR A 300 -11.90 -12.24 2.13
N GLY A 301 -11.43 -11.30 2.92
CA GLY A 301 -11.09 -9.97 2.44
C GLY A 301 -10.06 -9.27 3.30
N TYR A 302 -9.76 -8.02 2.93
CA TYR A 302 -8.82 -7.19 3.65
C TYR A 302 -9.36 -5.77 3.88
N VAL A 303 -8.78 -5.09 4.86
CA VAL A 303 -9.00 -3.67 5.17
C VAL A 303 -7.67 -2.94 5.07
N LEU A 304 -7.67 -1.78 4.44
CA LEU A 304 -6.59 -0.79 4.48
C LEU A 304 -7.14 0.56 4.95
N ASN A 305 -6.34 1.28 5.72
CA ASN A 305 -6.61 2.64 6.16
C ASN A 305 -5.33 3.35 6.61
N ASP A 306 -5.47 4.49 7.23
CA ASP A 306 -4.39 5.34 7.72
C ASP A 306 -3.76 4.91 9.07
N GLY A 307 -4.15 3.75 9.59
CA GLY A 307 -3.70 3.24 10.89
C GLY A 307 -4.71 3.47 12.02
N THR A 308 -5.83 4.16 11.78
CA THR A 308 -6.91 4.26 12.76
C THR A 308 -7.43 2.85 13.10
N PRO A 309 -7.57 2.48 14.38
CA PRO A 309 -8.04 1.15 14.75
C PRO A 309 -9.44 0.84 14.20
N ILE A 310 -9.66 -0.42 13.85
CA ILE A 310 -10.91 -0.90 13.24
C ILE A 310 -11.85 -1.38 14.33
N ARG A 311 -13.13 -0.92 14.30
CA ARG A 311 -14.20 -1.41 15.17
C ARG A 311 -14.74 -2.74 14.68
N GLY A 312 -14.92 -2.89 13.36
CA GLY A 312 -15.45 -4.12 12.77
C GLY A 312 -15.64 -4.02 11.27
N VAL A 313 -15.82 -5.20 10.68
CA VAL A 313 -16.18 -5.39 9.26
C VAL A 313 -17.52 -6.10 9.22
N GLU A 314 -18.35 -5.73 8.26
CA GLU A 314 -19.63 -6.40 7.98
C GLU A 314 -19.69 -6.77 6.50
N VAL A 315 -20.40 -7.86 6.22
CA VAL A 315 -20.70 -8.34 4.87
C VAL A 315 -22.20 -8.37 4.67
N GLN A 316 -22.63 -7.95 3.49
CA GLN A 316 -24.01 -8.01 3.03
C GLN A 316 -24.09 -8.93 1.83
N VAL A 317 -25.07 -9.80 1.78
CA VAL A 317 -25.38 -10.68 0.66
C VAL A 317 -26.72 -10.23 0.06
N ASP A 318 -26.76 -10.00 -1.26
CA ASP A 318 -27.95 -9.69 -2.06
C ASP A 318 -28.82 -8.54 -1.50
N GLY A 319 -28.18 -7.52 -0.94
CA GLY A 319 -28.89 -6.39 -0.32
C GLY A 319 -29.64 -6.71 0.98
N GLY A 320 -29.43 -7.91 1.55
CA GLY A 320 -30.02 -8.31 2.84
C GLY A 320 -29.43 -7.59 4.04
N GLN A 321 -29.55 -8.17 5.20
CA GLN A 321 -28.99 -7.59 6.44
C GLN A 321 -27.46 -7.63 6.46
N TRP A 322 -26.84 -6.60 7.04
CA TRP A 322 -25.41 -6.58 7.32
C TRP A 322 -25.09 -7.56 8.44
N GLN A 323 -24.11 -8.43 8.22
CA GLN A 323 -23.66 -9.45 9.13
C GLN A 323 -22.20 -9.25 9.50
N LYS A 324 -21.85 -9.47 10.76
CA LYS A 324 -20.48 -9.29 11.25
C LYS A 324 -19.52 -10.30 10.61
N ALA A 325 -18.40 -9.82 10.12
CA ALA A 325 -17.25 -10.62 9.74
C ALA A 325 -16.27 -10.74 10.91
N THR A 326 -15.47 -11.79 10.92
CA THR A 326 -14.41 -12.02 11.90
C THR A 326 -13.13 -11.37 11.39
N LEU A 327 -12.62 -10.37 12.14
CA LEU A 327 -11.30 -9.82 11.90
C LEU A 327 -10.23 -10.81 12.36
N SER A 328 -9.16 -10.89 11.60
CA SER A 328 -7.96 -11.60 11.99
C SER A 328 -7.46 -11.14 13.36
N PRO A 329 -7.05 -12.05 14.25
CA PRO A 329 -6.50 -11.69 15.55
C PRO A 329 -5.18 -10.92 15.49
N ASP A 330 -4.43 -10.98 14.38
CA ASP A 330 -3.22 -10.18 14.20
C ASP A 330 -3.57 -8.76 13.75
N THR A 331 -4.05 -7.98 14.71
CA THR A 331 -4.32 -6.55 14.56
C THR A 331 -3.19 -5.70 15.10
N SER A 332 -2.08 -6.29 15.54
CA SER A 332 -0.99 -5.60 16.26
C SER A 332 -0.24 -4.59 15.38
N ALA A 333 -0.18 -4.80 14.07
CA ALA A 333 0.48 -3.88 13.16
C ALA A 333 -0.46 -2.72 12.79
N THR A 334 -0.23 -1.55 13.37
CA THR A 334 -1.04 -0.34 13.15
C THR A 334 -1.31 -0.07 11.67
N TYR A 335 -0.28 -0.14 10.83
CA TYR A 335 -0.33 0.21 9.41
C TYR A 335 -0.41 -0.99 8.46
N GLY A 336 -0.44 -2.22 9.00
CA GLY A 336 -0.67 -3.42 8.19
C GLY A 336 -2.14 -3.56 7.77
N TRP A 337 -2.40 -4.21 6.65
CA TRP A 337 -3.77 -4.57 6.34
C TRP A 337 -4.36 -5.48 7.41
N LYS A 338 -5.70 -5.40 7.59
CA LYS A 338 -6.43 -6.30 8.48
C LYS A 338 -7.19 -7.28 7.62
N LEU A 339 -6.98 -8.56 7.84
CA LEU A 339 -7.68 -9.60 7.11
C LEU A 339 -8.99 -9.92 7.85
N PHE A 340 -10.01 -10.28 7.10
CA PHE A 340 -11.29 -10.73 7.67
C PHE A 340 -11.83 -11.95 6.95
N THR A 341 -12.65 -12.72 7.66
CA THR A 341 -13.42 -13.83 7.12
C THR A 341 -14.88 -13.69 7.50
N PHE A 342 -15.76 -14.20 6.65
CA PHE A 342 -17.18 -14.30 6.91
C PHE A 342 -17.69 -15.65 6.40
N ASP A 343 -18.36 -16.42 7.28
CA ASP A 343 -18.95 -17.69 6.92
C ASP A 343 -20.38 -17.45 6.38
N TRP A 344 -20.51 -17.53 5.07
CA TRP A 344 -21.78 -17.40 4.39
C TRP A 344 -22.46 -18.76 4.29
N THR A 345 -23.50 -18.95 5.09
CA THR A 345 -24.31 -20.17 5.15
C THR A 345 -25.62 -20.01 4.41
N GLY A 346 -26.15 -21.13 3.88
CA GLY A 346 -27.47 -21.13 3.23
C GLY A 346 -27.49 -20.48 1.84
N ALA A 347 -26.35 -20.40 1.16
CA ALA A 347 -26.30 -19.97 -0.23
C ALA A 347 -27.18 -20.85 -1.12
N THR A 348 -27.99 -20.23 -1.96
CA THR A 348 -28.86 -20.92 -2.94
C THR A 348 -28.18 -20.94 -4.30
N PRO A 349 -28.50 -21.90 -5.20
CA PRO A 349 -28.04 -21.82 -6.58
C PRO A 349 -28.51 -20.52 -7.26
N GLY A 350 -27.62 -19.90 -8.02
CA GLY A 350 -27.92 -18.66 -8.74
C GLY A 350 -26.84 -17.60 -8.61
N GLU A 351 -27.10 -16.40 -9.17
CA GLU A 351 -26.23 -15.24 -9.09
C GLU A 351 -26.40 -14.52 -7.75
N HIS A 352 -25.28 -14.17 -7.13
CA HIS A 352 -25.24 -13.46 -5.85
C HIS A 352 -24.31 -12.25 -5.91
N THR A 353 -24.62 -11.26 -5.10
CA THR A 353 -23.81 -10.05 -4.90
C THR A 353 -23.40 -9.93 -3.44
N LEU A 354 -22.09 -9.84 -3.18
CA LEU A 354 -21.54 -9.64 -1.85
C LEU A 354 -20.87 -8.28 -1.77
N VAL A 355 -21.11 -7.58 -0.67
CA VAL A 355 -20.49 -6.27 -0.37
C VAL A 355 -19.91 -6.32 1.02
N SER A 356 -18.72 -5.75 1.22
CA SER A 356 -18.18 -5.51 2.56
C SER A 356 -18.15 -4.02 2.89
N ARG A 357 -18.29 -3.70 4.19
CA ARG A 357 -18.01 -2.37 4.72
C ARG A 357 -17.24 -2.48 6.03
N VAL A 358 -16.43 -1.48 6.29
CA VAL A 358 -15.64 -1.39 7.53
C VAL A 358 -16.03 -0.13 8.29
N THR A 359 -16.00 -0.23 9.62
CA THR A 359 -16.19 0.89 10.56
C THR A 359 -14.94 1.01 11.43
N ASP A 360 -14.40 2.21 11.60
CA ASP A 360 -13.28 2.48 12.50
C ASP A 360 -13.76 2.82 13.92
N THR A 361 -12.82 2.98 14.85
CA THR A 361 -13.12 3.31 16.25
C THR A 361 -13.66 4.72 16.44
N ASN A 362 -13.47 5.63 15.49
CA ASN A 362 -14.04 6.97 15.50
C ASN A 362 -15.48 7.00 15.00
N GLY A 363 -15.99 5.85 14.52
CA GLY A 363 -17.35 5.72 13.97
C GLY A 363 -17.46 6.05 12.48
N ALA A 364 -16.33 6.31 11.79
CA ALA A 364 -16.37 6.49 10.35
C ALA A 364 -16.67 5.15 9.67
N VAL A 365 -17.62 5.16 8.75
CA VAL A 365 -18.03 4.00 7.95
C VAL A 365 -17.53 4.16 6.52
N GLN A 366 -17.07 3.09 5.91
CA GLN A 366 -16.72 3.07 4.50
C GLN A 366 -17.91 3.55 3.64
N PRO A 367 -17.73 4.59 2.81
CA PRO A 367 -18.82 5.21 2.07
C PRO A 367 -19.38 4.30 0.97
N THR A 368 -20.65 4.50 0.63
CA THR A 368 -21.27 3.94 -0.56
C THR A 368 -20.86 4.72 -1.82
N ALA A 369 -21.17 4.19 -3.00
CA ALA A 369 -21.00 4.92 -4.25
C ALA A 369 -21.81 6.22 -4.29
N ALA A 370 -23.00 6.25 -3.66
CA ALA A 370 -23.84 7.44 -3.54
C ALA A 370 -23.19 8.52 -2.68
N ASP A 371 -22.56 8.14 -1.55
CA ASP A 371 -21.81 9.08 -0.70
C ASP A 371 -20.63 9.73 -1.42
N LEU A 372 -20.08 9.04 -2.42
CA LEU A 372 -18.96 9.54 -3.22
C LEU A 372 -19.39 10.28 -4.51
N ALA A 373 -20.69 10.48 -4.75
CA ALA A 373 -21.20 11.08 -5.98
C ALA A 373 -20.68 12.52 -6.22
N SER A 374 -20.40 13.28 -5.15
CA SER A 374 -19.82 14.63 -5.26
C SER A 374 -18.34 14.63 -5.64
N LYS A 375 -17.64 13.50 -5.52
CA LYS A 375 -16.23 13.38 -5.88
C LYS A 375 -16.03 13.33 -7.38
N LYS A 376 -15.30 14.29 -7.94
CA LYS A 376 -15.11 14.46 -9.39
C LYS A 376 -13.89 13.72 -9.94
N THR A 377 -12.87 13.45 -9.09
CA THR A 377 -11.66 12.73 -9.49
C THR A 377 -11.76 11.25 -9.16
N PHE A 378 -11.09 10.40 -9.93
CA PHE A 378 -11.09 8.94 -9.72
C PHE A 378 -10.18 8.48 -8.56
N LEU A 379 -9.26 9.35 -8.11
CA LEU A 379 -8.32 9.02 -7.02
C LEU A 379 -9.04 8.84 -5.68
N GLU A 380 -8.42 8.10 -4.76
CA GLU A 380 -8.94 7.84 -3.41
C GLU A 380 -10.34 7.20 -3.44
N ASP A 381 -10.56 6.25 -4.36
CA ASP A 381 -11.81 5.50 -4.42
C ASP A 381 -11.83 4.45 -3.29
N ASN A 382 -12.61 4.76 -2.26
CA ASN A 382 -12.83 3.91 -1.10
C ASN A 382 -14.30 3.49 -0.96
N GLY A 383 -15.08 3.56 -2.02
CA GLY A 383 -16.46 3.10 -2.03
C GLY A 383 -16.60 1.62 -1.68
N GLN A 384 -17.76 1.25 -1.14
CA GLN A 384 -18.14 -0.15 -0.98
C GLN A 384 -18.16 -0.81 -2.35
N PHE A 385 -17.40 -1.90 -2.51
CA PHE A 385 -17.21 -2.54 -3.80
C PHE A 385 -17.96 -3.88 -3.86
N PRO A 386 -19.03 -3.99 -4.66
CA PRO A 386 -19.78 -5.23 -4.82
C PRO A 386 -18.97 -6.26 -5.63
N ARG A 387 -19.04 -7.53 -5.21
CA ARG A 387 -18.57 -8.69 -5.94
C ARG A 387 -19.74 -9.52 -6.41
N LYS A 388 -19.67 -10.00 -7.65
CA LYS A 388 -20.66 -10.91 -8.22
C LYS A 388 -20.07 -12.29 -8.44
N LEU A 389 -20.85 -13.32 -8.15
CA LEU A 389 -20.50 -14.73 -8.35
C LEU A 389 -21.74 -15.56 -8.57
N THR A 390 -21.56 -16.79 -9.08
CA THR A 390 -22.65 -17.74 -9.28
C THR A 390 -22.39 -18.98 -8.43
N ILE A 391 -23.39 -19.37 -7.64
CA ILE A 391 -23.40 -20.66 -6.92
C ILE A 391 -24.09 -21.69 -7.78
N ALA A 392 -23.46 -22.86 -7.92
CA ALA A 392 -23.97 -24.00 -8.69
C ALA A 392 -25.12 -24.75 -7.97
#